data_ea6e434a2d72b9e3320bb29d203f76d0
#
_entry.id   ea6e434a2d72b9e3320bb29d203f76d0
#
_cell.length_a   1.000
_cell.length_b   1.000
_cell.length_c   1.000
_cell.angle_alpha   90.00
_cell.angle_beta   90.00
_cell.angle_gamma   90.00
#
_symmetry.space_group_name_H-M   'P 1'
#
loop_
_entity.id
_entity.type
_entity.pdbx_description
1 polymer ?
#
loop_
_entity_poly.entity_id
_entity_poly.type
_entity_poly.pdbx_seq_one_letter_code
_entity_poly.pdbx_strand_id
1 'polypeptide(L)'
;KAFIAEKKMMRRFTAVNDDYRRIATRVAMRQSAAHPVSEFLGTVMIAIVLWFGGWLIFTGASSIDANLFIYYLVILYTTLQPVKDLSKAGYAIQKGMASMERIEKILHAENPIKEVEHPVQIAGLKREICFHDVSVCYQDDREVLSHINLTIPVGRSIALVGQSGSGKSTLVDLIPRYHDIQQGSITIDGVDIRSLSIRSLRSLIGNVNQEAILFNDTIFNN
;
A
#
# COMPACT_ATOMS: atom_id res chain seq x y z
N LYS A 1 32.79 0.50 0.92
CA LYS A 1 34.22 0.46 1.30
C LYS A 1 34.81 1.86 1.57
N ALA A 2 34.32 2.93 0.93
CA ALA A 2 34.83 4.30 1.10
C ALA A 2 34.80 4.82 2.56
N PHE A 3 33.89 4.31 3.39
CA PHE A 3 33.73 4.78 4.79
C PHE A 3 34.27 3.82 5.84
N ILE A 4 34.93 2.70 5.46
CA ILE A 4 35.43 1.66 6.37
C ILE A 4 34.38 1.28 7.45
N ALA A 5 33.12 1.23 7.05
CA ALA A 5 31.97 1.05 7.95
C ALA A 5 31.47 -0.41 8.00
N GLU A 6 32.17 -1.35 7.35
CA GLU A 6 31.72 -2.73 7.18
C GLU A 6 31.40 -3.41 8.52
N LYS A 7 32.31 -3.25 9.52
CA LYS A 7 32.09 -3.84 10.86
C LYS A 7 30.87 -3.24 11.55
N LYS A 8 30.63 -1.94 11.42
CA LYS A 8 29.47 -1.24 12.01
C LYS A 8 28.19 -1.69 11.34
N MET A 9 28.20 -1.76 10.02
CA MET A 9 27.05 -2.21 9.23
C MET A 9 26.73 -3.68 9.49
N MET A 10 27.75 -4.55 9.57
CA MET A 10 27.58 -5.95 9.90
C MET A 10 26.95 -6.13 11.29
N ARG A 11 27.41 -5.41 12.31
CA ARG A 11 26.82 -5.46 13.65
C ARG A 11 25.34 -5.04 13.62
N ARG A 12 25.02 -3.95 12.90
CA ARG A 12 23.64 -3.47 12.76
C ARG A 12 22.76 -4.50 12.01
N PHE A 13 23.28 -5.07 10.94
CA PHE A 13 22.61 -6.12 10.18
C PHE A 13 22.35 -7.35 11.06
N THR A 14 23.35 -7.83 11.80
CA THR A 14 23.21 -8.99 12.69
C THR A 14 22.17 -8.73 13.77
N ALA A 15 22.15 -7.54 14.39
CA ALA A 15 21.15 -7.19 15.38
C ALA A 15 19.72 -7.22 14.83
N VAL A 16 19.50 -6.57 13.68
CA VAL A 16 18.19 -6.56 13.01
C VAL A 16 17.79 -7.97 12.56
N ASN A 17 18.74 -8.75 12.04
CA ASN A 17 18.48 -10.12 11.60
C ASN A 17 18.15 -11.06 12.78
N ASP A 18 18.79 -10.89 13.93
CA ASP A 18 18.49 -11.65 15.14
C ASP A 18 17.09 -11.32 15.71
N ASP A 19 16.70 -10.06 15.68
CA ASP A 19 15.35 -9.65 16.07
C ASP A 19 14.30 -10.22 15.09
N TYR A 20 14.55 -10.14 13.80
CA TYR A 20 13.71 -10.75 12.79
C TYR A 20 13.58 -12.25 13.01
N ARG A 21 14.71 -12.95 13.21
CA ARG A 21 14.73 -14.39 13.48
C ARG A 21 13.90 -14.74 14.71
N ARG A 22 14.04 -14.00 15.81
CA ARG A 22 13.25 -14.22 17.05
C ARG A 22 11.74 -14.09 16.79
N ILE A 23 11.35 -13.04 16.07
CA ILE A 23 9.93 -12.81 15.73
C ILE A 23 9.43 -13.90 14.78
N ALA A 24 10.15 -14.19 13.70
CA ALA A 24 9.78 -15.21 12.72
C ALA A 24 9.67 -16.61 13.37
N THR A 25 10.63 -16.99 14.22
CA THR A 25 10.59 -18.27 14.95
C THR A 25 9.39 -18.33 15.88
N ARG A 26 9.09 -17.25 16.61
CA ARG A 26 7.93 -17.18 17.51
C ARG A 26 6.60 -17.32 16.75
N VAL A 27 6.48 -16.67 15.61
CA VAL A 27 5.30 -16.78 14.74
C VAL A 27 5.19 -18.20 14.19
N ALA A 28 6.28 -18.75 13.65
CA ALA A 28 6.32 -20.12 13.13
C ALA A 28 5.97 -21.16 14.20
N MET A 29 6.53 -21.03 15.42
CA MET A 29 6.20 -21.92 16.53
C MET A 29 4.70 -21.88 16.88
N ARG A 30 4.11 -20.69 16.97
CA ARG A 30 2.67 -20.56 17.27
C ARG A 30 1.81 -21.19 16.18
N GLN A 31 2.16 -20.95 14.92
CA GLN A 31 1.45 -21.55 13.79
C GLN A 31 1.59 -23.08 13.76
N SER A 32 2.81 -23.59 13.96
CA SER A 32 3.09 -25.03 13.95
C SER A 32 2.51 -25.76 15.18
N ALA A 33 2.43 -25.10 16.33
CA ALA A 33 1.88 -25.71 17.55
C ALA A 33 0.34 -25.81 17.52
N ALA A 34 -0.34 -25.01 16.74
CA ALA A 34 -1.81 -25.04 16.66
C ALA A 34 -2.36 -26.40 16.22
N HIS A 35 -1.72 -27.05 15.26
CA HIS A 35 -2.15 -28.36 14.76
C HIS A 35 -1.97 -29.49 15.77
N PRO A 36 -0.77 -29.74 16.36
CA PRO A 36 -0.59 -30.78 17.36
C PRO A 36 -1.45 -30.60 18.61
N VAL A 37 -1.62 -29.36 19.08
CA VAL A 37 -2.46 -29.06 20.24
C VAL A 37 -3.93 -29.41 19.97
N SER A 38 -4.45 -29.02 18.81
CA SER A 38 -5.82 -29.37 18.40
C SER A 38 -6.01 -30.88 18.25
N GLU A 39 -5.01 -31.59 17.75
CA GLU A 39 -5.03 -33.04 17.58
C GLU A 39 -5.01 -33.76 18.92
N PHE A 40 -4.16 -33.33 19.84
CA PHE A 40 -4.11 -33.82 21.22
C PHE A 40 -5.44 -33.62 21.93
N LEU A 41 -6.01 -32.43 21.88
CA LEU A 41 -7.31 -32.14 22.50
C LEU A 41 -8.43 -32.99 21.89
N GLY A 42 -8.44 -33.17 20.58
CA GLY A 42 -9.40 -34.04 19.88
C GLY A 42 -9.26 -35.49 20.34
N THR A 43 -8.04 -36.02 20.48
CA THR A 43 -7.78 -37.38 20.97
C THR A 43 -8.23 -37.56 22.42
N VAL A 44 -7.91 -36.60 23.28
CA VAL A 44 -8.35 -36.61 24.67
C VAL A 44 -9.88 -36.60 24.77
N MET A 45 -10.56 -35.77 23.97
CA MET A 45 -12.01 -35.71 23.92
C MET A 45 -12.60 -37.07 23.50
N ILE A 46 -12.08 -37.72 22.47
CA ILE A 46 -12.53 -39.05 22.03
C ILE A 46 -12.29 -40.09 23.14
N ALA A 47 -11.17 -40.04 23.81
CA ALA A 47 -10.85 -40.96 24.92
C ALA A 47 -11.84 -40.81 26.09
N ILE A 48 -12.22 -39.57 26.44
CA ILE A 48 -13.22 -39.28 27.48
C ILE A 48 -14.59 -39.82 27.06
N VAL A 49 -15.00 -39.58 25.82
CA VAL A 49 -16.30 -40.05 25.31
C VAL A 49 -16.35 -41.58 25.25
N LEU A 50 -15.26 -42.24 24.83
CA LEU A 50 -15.12 -43.69 24.85
C LEU A 50 -15.23 -44.27 26.25
N TRP A 51 -14.48 -43.68 27.19
CA TRP A 51 -14.49 -44.12 28.59
C TRP A 51 -15.89 -43.99 29.19
N PHE A 52 -16.46 -42.79 29.14
CA PHE A 52 -17.75 -42.50 29.78
C PHE A 52 -18.91 -43.21 29.08
N GLY A 53 -18.96 -43.22 27.74
CA GLY A 53 -20.00 -43.87 26.98
C GLY A 53 -19.92 -45.41 27.10
N GLY A 54 -18.70 -45.99 27.10
CA GLY A 54 -18.49 -47.41 27.38
C GLY A 54 -18.96 -47.79 28.78
N TRP A 55 -18.67 -46.97 29.80
CA TRP A 55 -19.16 -47.19 31.17
C TRP A 55 -20.69 -47.16 31.26
N LEU A 56 -21.35 -46.20 30.57
CA LEU A 56 -22.80 -46.11 30.52
C LEU A 56 -23.47 -47.35 29.90
N ILE A 57 -22.85 -47.88 28.83
CA ILE A 57 -23.39 -49.08 28.13
C ILE A 57 -23.18 -50.30 29.00
N PHE A 58 -21.99 -50.51 29.61
CA PHE A 58 -21.70 -51.69 30.47
C PHE A 58 -22.52 -51.72 31.74
N THR A 59 -22.85 -50.55 32.29
CA THR A 59 -23.71 -50.46 33.51
C THR A 59 -25.19 -50.53 33.25
N GLY A 60 -25.63 -50.57 31.97
CA GLY A 60 -27.04 -50.58 31.60
C GLY A 60 -27.78 -49.25 31.95
N ALA A 61 -27.02 -48.22 32.28
CA ALA A 61 -27.56 -46.89 32.65
C ALA A 61 -28.06 -46.08 31.45
N SER A 62 -27.83 -46.57 30.22
CA SER A 62 -28.27 -45.94 28.99
C SER A 62 -28.99 -46.95 28.10
N SER A 63 -30.02 -46.50 27.40
CA SER A 63 -30.72 -47.25 26.35
C SER A 63 -30.02 -47.25 25.00
N ILE A 64 -28.79 -46.69 24.93
CA ILE A 64 -28.03 -46.58 23.71
C ILE A 64 -27.38 -47.93 23.41
N ASP A 65 -27.65 -48.47 22.23
CA ASP A 65 -27.05 -49.71 21.73
C ASP A 65 -25.57 -49.47 21.37
N ALA A 66 -24.74 -50.49 21.58
CA ALA A 66 -23.31 -50.46 21.28
C ALA A 66 -23.00 -50.07 19.82
N ASN A 67 -23.80 -50.57 18.87
CA ASN A 67 -23.68 -50.24 17.46
C ASN A 67 -23.94 -48.73 17.21
N LEU A 68 -24.98 -48.17 17.83
CA LEU A 68 -25.29 -46.73 17.70
C LEU A 68 -24.18 -45.86 18.30
N PHE A 69 -23.60 -46.33 19.41
CA PHE A 69 -22.45 -45.63 20.03
C PHE A 69 -21.20 -45.58 19.14
N ILE A 70 -20.87 -46.70 18.46
CA ILE A 70 -19.78 -46.73 17.50
C ILE A 70 -20.05 -45.80 16.34
N TYR A 71 -21.27 -45.79 15.81
CA TYR A 71 -21.70 -44.83 14.76
C TYR A 71 -21.48 -43.36 15.20
N TYR A 72 -21.86 -43.06 16.42
CA TYR A 72 -21.70 -41.72 17.00
C TYR A 72 -20.22 -41.33 17.10
N LEU A 73 -19.35 -42.25 17.52
CA LEU A 73 -17.90 -42.02 17.59
C LEU A 73 -17.30 -41.74 16.20
N VAL A 74 -17.72 -42.49 15.19
CA VAL A 74 -17.26 -42.28 13.80
C VAL A 74 -17.68 -40.89 13.30
N ILE A 75 -18.94 -40.49 13.54
CA ILE A 75 -19.42 -39.16 13.16
C ILE A 75 -18.65 -38.09 13.92
N LEU A 76 -18.43 -38.25 15.22
CA LEU A 76 -17.66 -37.31 16.04
C LEU A 76 -16.25 -37.13 15.48
N TYR A 77 -15.57 -38.22 15.20
CA TYR A 77 -14.20 -38.22 14.63
C TYR A 77 -14.16 -37.52 13.27
N THR A 78 -15.05 -37.84 12.37
CA THR A 78 -15.11 -37.25 11.03
C THR A 78 -15.47 -35.77 11.05
N THR A 79 -16.22 -35.31 12.06
CA THR A 79 -16.58 -33.89 12.21
C THR A 79 -15.43 -33.04 12.73
N LEU A 80 -14.45 -33.61 13.41
CA LEU A 80 -13.30 -32.86 13.93
C LEU A 80 -12.46 -32.20 12.82
N GLN A 81 -12.34 -32.86 11.66
CA GLN A 81 -11.52 -32.32 10.56
C GLN A 81 -12.14 -31.05 9.93
N PRO A 82 -13.43 -31.02 9.55
CA PRO A 82 -14.08 -29.81 9.07
C PRO A 82 -14.00 -28.62 10.06
N VAL A 83 -14.12 -28.88 11.37
CA VAL A 83 -13.99 -27.83 12.40
C VAL A 83 -12.56 -27.23 12.42
N LYS A 84 -11.53 -28.07 12.30
CA LYS A 84 -10.15 -27.60 12.18
C LYS A 84 -9.93 -26.75 10.92
N ASP A 85 -10.51 -27.19 9.80
CA ASP A 85 -10.35 -26.48 8.51
C ASP A 85 -11.12 -25.15 8.50
N LEU A 86 -12.26 -25.07 9.16
CA LEU A 86 -12.98 -23.82 9.37
C LEU A 86 -12.15 -22.79 10.16
N SER A 87 -11.44 -23.25 11.19
CA SER A 87 -10.55 -22.40 11.98
C SER A 87 -9.38 -21.86 11.14
N LYS A 88 -8.80 -22.71 10.26
CA LYS A 88 -7.75 -22.28 9.33
C LYS A 88 -8.28 -21.28 8.30
N ALA A 89 -9.49 -21.50 7.79
CA ALA A 89 -10.13 -20.58 6.84
C ALA A 89 -10.33 -19.20 7.46
N GLY A 90 -10.74 -19.10 8.72
CA GLY A 90 -10.88 -17.84 9.45
C GLY A 90 -9.57 -17.03 9.50
N TYR A 91 -8.44 -17.70 9.75
CA TYR A 91 -7.12 -17.06 9.72
C TYR A 91 -6.72 -16.60 8.31
N ALA A 92 -6.98 -17.42 7.30
CA ALA A 92 -6.69 -17.08 5.90
C ALA A 92 -7.51 -15.87 5.43
N ILE A 93 -8.77 -15.78 5.83
CA ILE A 93 -9.65 -14.63 5.55
C ILE A 93 -9.07 -13.35 6.17
N GLN A 94 -8.68 -13.36 7.44
CA GLN A 94 -8.09 -12.19 8.10
C GLN A 94 -6.82 -11.70 7.39
N LYS A 95 -5.96 -12.62 6.97
CA LYS A 95 -4.77 -12.30 6.19
C LYS A 95 -5.13 -11.72 4.82
N GLY A 96 -6.12 -12.27 4.16
CA GLY A 96 -6.65 -11.78 2.88
C GLY A 96 -7.22 -10.37 3.01
N MET A 97 -7.99 -10.08 4.05
CA MET A 97 -8.57 -8.77 4.33
C MET A 97 -7.50 -7.68 4.49
N ALA A 98 -6.40 -7.97 5.20
CA ALA A 98 -5.29 -7.01 5.34
C ALA A 98 -4.63 -6.67 4.00
N SER A 99 -4.60 -7.61 3.06
CA SER A 99 -4.09 -7.36 1.70
C SER A 99 -5.10 -6.58 0.87
N MET A 100 -6.38 -6.89 1.02
CA MET A 100 -7.50 -6.21 0.35
C MET A 100 -7.57 -4.73 0.73
N GLU A 101 -7.39 -4.40 2.01
CA GLU A 101 -7.36 -3.02 2.50
C GLU A 101 -6.25 -2.18 1.83
N ARG A 102 -5.10 -2.79 1.56
CA ARG A 102 -4.01 -2.10 0.84
C ARG A 102 -4.36 -1.84 -0.62
N ILE A 103 -5.02 -2.79 -1.28
CA ILE A 103 -5.50 -2.64 -2.66
C ILE A 103 -6.58 -1.57 -2.72
N GLU A 104 -7.51 -1.60 -1.78
CA GLU A 104 -8.61 -0.64 -1.69
C GLU A 104 -8.11 0.79 -1.50
N LYS A 105 -7.08 1.01 -0.66
CA LYS A 105 -6.44 2.31 -0.52
C LYS A 105 -5.86 2.86 -1.83
N ILE A 106 -5.38 1.98 -2.71
CA ILE A 106 -4.86 2.40 -4.02
C ILE A 106 -6.02 2.65 -4.99
N LEU A 107 -7.02 1.77 -5.02
CA LEU A 107 -8.16 1.89 -5.93
C LEU A 107 -9.05 3.10 -5.63
N HIS A 108 -9.20 3.42 -4.34
CA HIS A 108 -10.01 4.56 -3.89
C HIS A 108 -9.16 5.80 -3.54
N ALA A 109 -7.87 5.80 -3.93
CA ALA A 109 -7.03 6.98 -3.77
C ALA A 109 -7.63 8.13 -4.59
N GLU A 110 -8.07 9.16 -3.89
CA GLU A 110 -8.57 10.36 -4.56
C GLU A 110 -7.43 11.12 -5.22
N ASN A 111 -7.62 11.51 -6.47
CA ASN A 111 -6.72 12.44 -7.12
C ASN A 111 -6.94 13.84 -6.51
N PRO A 112 -5.94 14.43 -5.82
CA PRO A 112 -6.08 15.75 -5.23
C PRO A 112 -6.29 16.85 -6.27
N ILE A 113 -5.87 16.61 -7.53
CA ILE A 113 -5.99 17.56 -8.62
C ILE A 113 -7.28 17.27 -9.38
N LYS A 114 -8.29 18.12 -9.16
CA LYS A 114 -9.59 17.98 -9.82
C LYS A 114 -9.67 18.95 -11.00
N GLU A 115 -10.20 18.49 -12.11
CA GLU A 115 -10.52 19.30 -13.26
C GLU A 115 -11.84 20.04 -13.02
N VAL A 116 -11.97 21.26 -13.53
CA VAL A 116 -13.23 22.01 -13.48
C VAL A 116 -14.27 21.37 -14.41
N GLU A 117 -15.57 21.60 -14.17
CA GLU A 117 -16.65 21.01 -14.98
C GLU A 117 -16.58 21.35 -16.46
N HIS A 118 -16.12 22.58 -16.78
CA HIS A 118 -15.98 23.07 -18.17
C HIS A 118 -14.56 23.58 -18.42
N PRO A 119 -13.58 22.67 -18.63
CA PRO A 119 -12.19 23.06 -18.78
C PRO A 119 -11.93 23.69 -20.15
N VAL A 120 -11.14 24.76 -20.13
CA VAL A 120 -10.70 25.44 -21.36
C VAL A 120 -9.63 24.58 -22.05
N GLN A 121 -9.80 24.38 -23.36
CA GLN A 121 -8.80 23.69 -24.17
C GLN A 121 -7.72 24.68 -24.64
N ILE A 122 -6.46 24.30 -24.54
CA ILE A 122 -5.33 25.08 -25.06
C ILE A 122 -4.62 24.27 -26.17
N ALA A 123 -4.38 24.91 -27.30
CA ALA A 123 -3.76 24.27 -28.45
C ALA A 123 -2.25 24.58 -28.62
N GLY A 124 -1.70 25.48 -27.79
CA GLY A 124 -0.30 25.86 -27.84
C GLY A 124 0.00 27.10 -27.01
N LEU A 125 1.28 27.31 -26.70
CA LEU A 125 1.79 28.52 -26.08
C LEU A 125 2.08 29.58 -27.15
N LYS A 126 1.44 30.74 -27.07
CA LYS A 126 1.57 31.83 -28.08
C LYS A 126 2.33 33.04 -27.55
N ARG A 127 2.25 33.31 -26.27
CA ARG A 127 2.83 34.51 -25.64
C ARG A 127 3.79 34.18 -24.51
N GLU A 128 3.28 33.67 -23.41
CA GLU A 128 4.07 33.55 -22.19
C GLU A 128 3.42 32.62 -21.14
N ILE A 129 4.23 32.17 -20.20
CA ILE A 129 3.81 31.58 -18.93
C ILE A 129 4.13 32.56 -17.83
N CYS A 130 3.15 32.92 -16.99
CA CYS A 130 3.35 33.84 -15.87
C CYS A 130 3.00 33.20 -14.54
N PHE A 131 3.87 33.41 -13.57
CA PHE A 131 3.66 33.15 -12.14
C PHE A 131 3.37 34.45 -11.45
N HIS A 132 2.25 34.55 -10.75
CA HIS A 132 1.81 35.75 -10.04
C HIS A 132 1.70 35.41 -8.55
N ASP A 133 2.63 35.88 -7.76
CA ASP A 133 2.65 35.77 -6.30
C ASP A 133 2.44 34.35 -5.81
N VAL A 134 3.13 33.37 -6.45
CA VAL A 134 2.93 31.96 -6.20
C VAL A 134 3.67 31.50 -4.96
N SER A 135 2.90 30.93 -4.00
CA SER A 135 3.44 30.25 -2.82
C SER A 135 2.95 28.82 -2.76
N VAL A 136 3.83 27.91 -2.34
CA VAL A 136 3.57 26.47 -2.24
C VAL A 136 4.14 25.88 -0.95
N CYS A 137 3.27 25.19 -0.21
CA CYS A 137 3.63 24.38 0.95
C CYS A 137 3.34 22.90 0.67
N TYR A 138 4.18 21.98 1.17
CA TYR A 138 3.87 20.57 1.25
C TYR A 138 3.10 20.23 2.54
N GLN A 139 2.68 18.97 2.68
CA GLN A 139 1.82 18.47 3.77
C GLN A 139 2.29 18.78 5.20
N ASP A 140 3.56 19.15 5.39
CA ASP A 140 4.15 19.45 6.70
C ASP A 140 4.19 20.95 7.02
N ASP A 141 3.34 21.78 6.42
CA ASP A 141 3.36 23.26 6.51
C ASP A 141 4.72 23.89 6.19
N ARG A 142 5.59 23.16 5.55
CA ARG A 142 6.89 23.67 5.11
C ARG A 142 6.71 24.42 3.79
N GLU A 143 6.85 25.74 3.86
CA GLU A 143 6.87 26.59 2.68
C GLU A 143 8.12 26.29 1.83
N VAL A 144 7.90 25.92 0.56
CA VAL A 144 8.96 25.56 -0.40
C VAL A 144 9.16 26.66 -1.42
N LEU A 145 8.10 27.33 -1.81
CA LEU A 145 8.10 28.51 -2.69
C LEU A 145 7.32 29.62 -2.02
N SER A 146 7.87 30.83 -2.02
CA SER A 146 7.30 32.00 -1.38
C SER A 146 7.28 33.17 -2.34
N HIS A 147 6.08 33.72 -2.62
CA HIS A 147 5.86 34.92 -3.40
C HIS A 147 6.59 34.99 -4.75
N ILE A 148 6.60 33.88 -5.50
CA ILE A 148 7.30 33.78 -6.78
C ILE A 148 6.56 34.56 -7.85
N ASN A 149 7.28 35.47 -8.48
CA ASN A 149 6.85 36.25 -9.63
C ASN A 149 7.83 36.01 -10.77
N LEU A 150 7.37 35.36 -11.87
CA LEU A 150 8.21 34.99 -12.98
C LEU A 150 7.40 35.02 -14.28
N THR A 151 7.97 35.63 -15.32
CA THR A 151 7.40 35.61 -16.68
C THR A 151 8.34 34.88 -17.64
N ILE A 152 7.83 33.91 -18.37
CA ILE A 152 8.55 33.10 -19.35
C ILE A 152 7.95 33.37 -20.74
N PRO A 153 8.54 34.25 -21.53
CA PRO A 153 8.03 34.51 -22.89
C PRO A 153 8.25 33.30 -23.81
N VAL A 154 7.37 33.13 -24.79
CA VAL A 154 7.51 32.09 -25.82
C VAL A 154 8.87 32.20 -26.55
N GLY A 155 9.47 31.05 -26.84
CA GLY A 155 10.76 30.97 -27.55
C GLY A 155 11.98 31.32 -26.67
N ARG A 156 11.83 31.52 -25.38
CA ARG A 156 12.93 31.74 -24.44
C ARG A 156 13.28 30.50 -23.65
N SER A 157 14.56 30.33 -23.38
CA SER A 157 15.06 29.32 -22.43
C SER A 157 15.40 29.99 -21.11
N ILE A 158 14.97 29.40 -20.00
CA ILE A 158 15.26 29.87 -18.65
C ILE A 158 16.01 28.80 -17.88
N ALA A 159 17.07 29.20 -17.18
CA ALA A 159 17.79 28.33 -16.25
C ALA A 159 17.44 28.70 -14.81
N LEU A 160 17.00 27.71 -14.03
CA LEU A 160 16.77 27.86 -12.59
C LEU A 160 18.02 27.42 -11.84
N VAL A 161 18.66 28.36 -11.14
CA VAL A 161 19.91 28.13 -10.40
C VAL A 161 19.65 28.29 -8.91
N GLY A 162 20.26 27.44 -8.09
CA GLY A 162 20.15 27.51 -6.62
C GLY A 162 20.63 26.22 -5.97
N GLN A 163 20.72 26.25 -4.64
CA GLN A 163 21.14 25.09 -3.83
C GLN A 163 20.19 23.90 -3.97
N SER A 164 20.65 22.70 -3.61
CA SER A 164 19.77 21.53 -3.51
C SER A 164 18.67 21.81 -2.47
N GLY A 165 17.40 21.49 -2.80
CA GLY A 165 16.26 21.74 -1.94
C GLY A 165 15.68 23.16 -1.99
N SER A 166 16.16 24.03 -2.90
CA SER A 166 15.63 25.41 -3.03
C SER A 166 14.31 25.54 -3.83
N GLY A 167 13.60 24.44 -4.08
CA GLY A 167 12.31 24.48 -4.75
C GLY A 167 12.31 24.48 -6.28
N LYS A 168 13.49 24.34 -6.95
CA LYS A 168 13.57 24.38 -8.42
C LYS A 168 12.68 23.32 -9.12
N SER A 169 12.76 22.09 -8.67
CA SER A 169 11.91 21.01 -9.21
C SER A 169 10.44 21.28 -8.93
N THR A 170 10.12 21.73 -7.74
CA THR A 170 8.74 22.13 -7.37
C THR A 170 8.19 23.19 -8.31
N LEU A 171 8.99 24.23 -8.62
CA LEU A 171 8.57 25.28 -9.55
C LEU A 171 8.27 24.76 -10.96
N VAL A 172 9.10 23.83 -11.46
CA VAL A 172 8.91 23.20 -12.76
C VAL A 172 7.67 22.29 -12.75
N ASP A 173 7.47 21.55 -11.67
CA ASP A 173 6.35 20.60 -11.50
C ASP A 173 4.98 21.29 -11.38
N LEU A 174 4.95 22.61 -11.09
CA LEU A 174 3.73 23.39 -11.10
C LEU A 174 3.20 23.66 -12.52
N ILE A 175 4.07 23.78 -13.53
CA ILE A 175 3.65 24.07 -14.92
C ILE A 175 2.74 22.98 -15.48
N PRO A 176 3.06 21.67 -15.40
CA PRO A 176 2.17 20.57 -15.78
C PRO A 176 1.04 20.32 -14.78
N ARG A 177 0.94 21.14 -13.74
CA ARG A 177 -0.03 20.99 -12.66
C ARG A 177 0.05 19.60 -12.04
N TYR A 178 1.27 19.20 -11.60
CA TYR A 178 1.42 18.00 -10.77
C TYR A 178 1.04 18.24 -9.31
N HIS A 179 1.08 19.52 -8.90
CA HIS A 179 0.62 20.03 -7.62
C HIS A 179 -0.20 21.29 -7.85
N ASP A 180 -1.24 21.51 -7.06
CA ASP A 180 -1.95 22.77 -7.04
C ASP A 180 -1.27 23.75 -6.06
N ILE A 181 -1.33 25.04 -6.39
CA ILE A 181 -0.79 26.12 -5.60
C ILE A 181 -1.78 26.51 -4.51
N GLN A 182 -1.28 26.93 -3.34
CA GLN A 182 -2.11 27.44 -2.25
C GLN A 182 -2.39 28.93 -2.39
N GLN A 183 -1.42 29.71 -2.89
CA GLN A 183 -1.56 31.14 -3.07
C GLN A 183 -1.05 31.57 -4.45
N GLY A 184 -1.66 32.60 -5.01
CA GLY A 184 -1.30 33.17 -6.30
C GLY A 184 -1.98 32.50 -7.48
N SER A 185 -1.42 32.68 -8.67
CA SER A 185 -1.89 32.08 -9.92
C SER A 185 -0.76 31.81 -10.90
N ILE A 186 -0.93 30.77 -11.71
CA ILE A 186 -0.04 30.49 -12.84
C ILE A 186 -0.91 30.56 -14.10
N THR A 187 -0.49 31.36 -15.07
CA THR A 187 -1.25 31.57 -16.30
C THR A 187 -0.43 31.19 -17.53
N ILE A 188 -1.10 30.61 -18.52
CA ILE A 188 -0.58 30.39 -19.87
C ILE A 188 -1.38 31.27 -20.82
N ASP A 189 -0.71 32.22 -21.48
CA ASP A 189 -1.31 33.21 -22.35
C ASP A 189 -2.47 34.01 -21.69
N GLY A 190 -2.38 34.21 -20.37
CA GLY A 190 -3.38 34.89 -19.54
C GLY A 190 -4.50 34.00 -19.00
N VAL A 191 -4.53 32.71 -19.30
CA VAL A 191 -5.51 31.75 -18.78
C VAL A 191 -4.91 30.99 -17.62
N ASP A 192 -5.60 30.97 -16.47
CA ASP A 192 -5.13 30.23 -15.28
C ASP A 192 -5.09 28.72 -15.57
N ILE A 193 -3.98 28.07 -15.21
CA ILE A 193 -3.79 26.63 -15.42
C ILE A 193 -4.83 25.76 -14.72
N ARG A 194 -5.46 26.26 -13.64
CA ARG A 194 -6.53 25.56 -12.92
C ARG A 194 -7.82 25.47 -13.71
N SER A 195 -8.04 26.39 -14.66
CA SER A 195 -9.18 26.38 -15.58
C SER A 195 -8.94 25.62 -16.86
N LEU A 196 -7.68 25.23 -17.13
CA LEU A 196 -7.32 24.47 -18.33
C LEU A 196 -7.64 22.98 -18.18
N SER A 197 -7.96 22.32 -19.30
CA SER A 197 -7.98 20.87 -19.34
C SER A 197 -6.58 20.32 -19.08
N ILE A 198 -6.47 19.45 -18.08
CA ILE A 198 -5.21 18.80 -17.69
C ILE A 198 -4.60 18.05 -18.88
N ARG A 199 -5.44 17.39 -19.67
CA ARG A 199 -4.99 16.66 -20.84
C ARG A 199 -4.40 17.61 -21.91
N SER A 200 -5.06 18.72 -22.20
CA SER A 200 -4.57 19.68 -23.19
C SER A 200 -3.29 20.39 -22.69
N LEU A 201 -3.25 20.76 -21.41
CA LEU A 201 -2.07 21.35 -20.78
C LEU A 201 -0.84 20.43 -20.89
N ARG A 202 -0.98 19.19 -20.44
CA ARG A 202 0.14 18.23 -20.39
C ARG A 202 0.55 17.76 -21.79
N SER A 203 -0.33 17.78 -22.78
CA SER A 203 0.02 17.45 -24.16
C SER A 203 0.96 18.47 -24.83
N LEU A 204 1.07 19.68 -24.29
CA LEU A 204 1.99 20.72 -24.75
C LEU A 204 3.37 20.65 -24.11
N ILE A 205 3.54 19.82 -23.07
CA ILE A 205 4.75 19.80 -22.23
C ILE A 205 5.50 18.49 -22.44
N GLY A 206 6.74 18.60 -22.90
CA GLY A 206 7.70 17.50 -22.84
C GLY A 206 8.49 17.59 -21.54
N ASN A 207 8.42 16.57 -20.69
CA ASN A 207 9.17 16.50 -19.44
C ASN A 207 10.35 15.54 -19.56
N VAL A 208 11.56 16.00 -19.22
CA VAL A 208 12.77 15.18 -19.15
C VAL A 208 13.23 15.15 -17.70
N ASN A 209 12.98 14.05 -17.03
CA ASN A 209 13.38 13.84 -15.63
C ASN A 209 14.85 13.41 -15.52
N GLN A 210 15.43 13.65 -14.34
CA GLN A 210 16.80 13.20 -14.03
C GLN A 210 16.91 11.66 -14.05
N GLU A 211 15.87 10.95 -13.61
CA GLU A 211 15.74 9.50 -13.73
C GLU A 211 14.62 9.19 -14.74
N ALA A 212 14.97 8.49 -15.82
CA ALA A 212 13.99 8.07 -16.81
C ALA A 212 13.10 6.98 -16.24
N ILE A 213 11.80 7.21 -16.23
CA ILE A 213 10.81 6.17 -15.88
C ILE A 213 10.48 5.42 -17.16
N LEU A 214 10.94 4.17 -17.25
CA LEU A 214 10.66 3.30 -18.39
C LEU A 214 9.61 2.26 -18.00
N PHE A 215 8.57 2.15 -18.82
CA PHE A 215 7.62 1.07 -18.70
C PHE A 215 8.16 -0.21 -19.35
N ASN A 216 7.69 -1.36 -18.90
CA ASN A 216 8.06 -2.65 -19.51
C ASN A 216 7.34 -2.83 -20.86
N ASP A 217 7.78 -2.06 -21.85
CA ASP A 217 7.24 -2.01 -23.18
C ASP A 217 8.37 -1.76 -24.20
N THR A 218 8.03 -1.62 -25.48
CA THR A 218 8.99 -1.27 -26.53
C THR A 218 9.53 0.15 -26.34
N ILE A 219 10.70 0.43 -26.93
CA ILE A 219 11.27 1.80 -26.95
C ILE A 219 10.31 2.79 -27.62
N PHE A 220 9.53 2.32 -28.59
CA PHE A 220 8.57 3.16 -29.31
C PHE A 220 7.38 3.59 -28.45
N ASN A 221 6.99 2.79 -27.46
CA ASN A 221 5.85 3.05 -26.58
C ASN A 221 6.26 3.75 -25.26
N ASN A 222 7.57 3.87 -24.99
CA ASN A 222 8.15 4.61 -23.87
C ASN A 222 8.46 6.06 -24.28
#